data_570239e696a17921594239f6be0ec8e2
#
_entry.id   570239e696a17921594239f6be0ec8e2
#
_cell.length_a   1.000
_cell.length_b   1.000
_cell.length_c   1.000
_cell.angle_alpha   90.00
_cell.angle_beta   90.00
_cell.angle_gamma   90.00
#
_symmetry.space_group_name_H-M   'P 1'
#
loop_
_entity.id
_entity.type
_entity.pdbx_description
1 polymer ?
#
loop_
_entity_poly.entity_id
_entity_poly.type
_entity_poly.pdbx_seq_one_letter_code
_entity_poly.pdbx_strand_id
1 'polypeptide(L)'
;MVVFAVLITITVVTSRASIYTGISGELASIAEFNGGEIQSGFDTVERAALGIQDYIGRLYSGQVTEEGDADLQQSTLYPGRALTSAAYNLEQFVVETARNTVKNTPEIKMLGVMFEPYQLQSDMEEYGFYVTMDTADTSIHIYDAYEGYAKEDSYRIPAGEGHPYISQPYQDGDGMVVAYGTPITYGGRVVGVVITSVD
;
A
#
# COMPACT_ATOMS: atom_id res chain seq x y z
N MET A 1 -24.70 -0.64 61.43
CA MET A 1 -24.44 0.37 60.39
C MET A 1 -23.02 0.26 59.85
N VAL A 2 -21.95 0.14 60.60
CA VAL A 2 -20.57 0.09 60.13
C VAL A 2 -20.30 -1.11 59.21
N VAL A 3 -20.78 -2.30 59.52
CA VAL A 3 -20.58 -3.52 58.74
C VAL A 3 -21.21 -3.40 57.34
N PHE A 4 -22.35 -2.74 57.23
CA PHE A 4 -23.04 -2.57 55.94
C PHE A 4 -22.29 -1.54 55.02
N ALA A 5 -21.73 -0.51 55.61
CA ALA A 5 -20.90 0.45 54.89
C ALA A 5 -19.61 -0.18 54.35
N VAL A 6 -18.96 -1.03 55.13
CA VAL A 6 -17.75 -1.77 54.74
C VAL A 6 -18.07 -2.73 53.59
N LEU A 7 -19.16 -3.47 53.65
CA LEU A 7 -19.60 -4.39 52.61
C LEU A 7 -19.88 -3.69 51.28
N ILE A 8 -20.58 -2.55 51.29
CA ILE A 8 -20.85 -1.73 50.11
C ILE A 8 -19.52 -1.21 49.50
N THR A 9 -18.61 -0.74 50.34
CA THR A 9 -17.31 -0.24 49.86
C THR A 9 -16.48 -1.33 49.21
N ILE A 10 -16.42 -2.53 49.81
CA ILE A 10 -15.70 -3.66 49.22
C ILE A 10 -16.34 -4.07 47.90
N THR A 11 -17.67 -4.15 47.84
CA THR A 11 -18.37 -4.53 46.57
C THR A 11 -18.13 -3.51 45.44
N VAL A 12 -18.17 -2.21 45.76
CA VAL A 12 -17.91 -1.16 44.78
C VAL A 12 -16.45 -1.18 44.28
N VAL A 13 -15.50 -1.37 45.20
CA VAL A 13 -14.08 -1.43 44.82
C VAL A 13 -13.75 -2.67 43.99
N THR A 14 -14.26 -3.82 44.40
CA THR A 14 -14.05 -5.07 43.63
C THR A 14 -14.75 -5.06 42.27
N SER A 15 -15.98 -4.49 42.23
CA SER A 15 -16.70 -4.34 40.93
C SER A 15 -15.98 -3.39 39.98
N ARG A 16 -15.46 -2.26 40.48
CA ARG A 16 -14.63 -1.37 39.64
C ARG A 16 -13.35 -2.01 39.15
N ALA A 17 -12.63 -2.69 40.01
CA ALA A 17 -11.40 -3.39 39.63
C ALA A 17 -11.68 -4.48 38.56
N SER A 18 -12.75 -5.24 38.72
CA SER A 18 -13.17 -6.26 37.76
C SER A 18 -13.55 -5.64 36.38
N ILE A 19 -14.27 -4.53 36.39
CA ILE A 19 -14.65 -3.81 35.15
C ILE A 19 -13.39 -3.25 34.45
N TYR A 20 -12.48 -2.63 35.19
CA TYR A 20 -11.24 -2.09 34.59
C TYR A 20 -10.37 -3.22 34.00
N THR A 21 -10.26 -4.37 34.68
CA THR A 21 -9.47 -5.51 34.19
C THR A 21 -10.13 -6.13 32.95
N GLY A 22 -11.46 -6.23 32.94
CA GLY A 22 -12.21 -6.72 31.77
C GLY A 22 -12.05 -5.83 30.55
N ILE A 23 -12.28 -4.52 30.71
CA ILE A 23 -12.14 -3.54 29.63
C ILE A 23 -10.68 -3.49 29.11
N SER A 24 -9.69 -3.48 30.00
CA SER A 24 -8.29 -3.48 29.59
C SER A 24 -7.89 -4.73 28.82
N GLY A 25 -8.41 -5.91 29.22
CA GLY A 25 -8.19 -7.17 28.51
C GLY A 25 -8.84 -7.19 27.14
N GLU A 26 -10.08 -6.67 27.03
CA GLU A 26 -10.80 -6.58 25.78
C GLU A 26 -10.13 -5.58 24.80
N LEU A 27 -9.71 -4.41 25.29
CA LEU A 27 -8.95 -3.45 24.51
C LEU A 27 -7.60 -3.98 24.03
N ALA A 28 -6.89 -4.73 24.88
CA ALA A 28 -5.63 -5.35 24.50
C ALA A 28 -5.84 -6.40 23.41
N SER A 29 -6.88 -7.21 23.51
CA SER A 29 -7.23 -8.22 22.51
C SER A 29 -7.64 -7.59 21.17
N ILE A 30 -8.42 -6.50 21.20
CA ILE A 30 -8.79 -5.75 20.00
C ILE A 30 -7.55 -5.11 19.35
N ALA A 31 -6.64 -4.54 20.15
CA ALA A 31 -5.41 -3.94 19.66
C ALA A 31 -4.47 -4.99 19.05
N GLU A 32 -4.38 -6.19 19.63
CA GLU A 32 -3.59 -7.30 19.10
C GLU A 32 -4.19 -7.83 17.79
N PHE A 33 -5.51 -7.99 17.73
CA PHE A 33 -6.22 -8.42 16.52
C PHE A 33 -6.04 -7.42 15.37
N ASN A 34 -6.31 -6.14 15.60
CA ASN A 34 -6.15 -5.10 14.58
C ASN A 34 -4.68 -4.94 14.15
N GLY A 35 -3.73 -5.10 15.08
CA GLY A 35 -2.31 -5.11 14.75
C GLY A 35 -1.93 -6.26 13.83
N GLY A 36 -2.55 -7.42 14.01
CA GLY A 36 -2.37 -8.59 13.14
C GLY A 36 -2.91 -8.38 11.73
N GLU A 37 -4.08 -7.75 11.59
CA GLU A 37 -4.68 -7.43 10.28
C GLU A 37 -3.84 -6.40 9.52
N ILE A 38 -3.44 -5.32 10.18
CA ILE A 38 -2.55 -4.30 9.59
C ILE A 38 -1.22 -4.92 9.14
N GLN A 39 -0.60 -5.76 9.96
CA GLN A 39 0.64 -6.46 9.61
C GLN A 39 0.44 -7.38 8.39
N SER A 40 -0.68 -8.10 8.33
CA SER A 40 -1.02 -8.95 7.18
C SER A 40 -1.16 -8.13 5.89
N GLY A 41 -1.76 -6.94 5.99
CA GLY A 41 -1.84 -5.98 4.90
C GLY A 41 -0.44 -5.56 4.42
N PHE A 42 0.44 -5.17 5.32
CA PHE A 42 1.83 -4.79 4.98
C PHE A 42 2.61 -5.94 4.32
N ASP A 43 2.55 -7.15 4.88
CA ASP A 43 3.21 -8.33 4.31
C ASP A 43 2.70 -8.64 2.89
N THR A 44 1.43 -8.37 2.62
CA THR A 44 0.84 -8.55 1.30
C THR A 44 1.37 -7.52 0.31
N VAL A 45 1.50 -6.28 0.72
CA VAL A 45 2.06 -5.20 -0.11
C VAL A 45 3.54 -5.40 -0.38
N GLU A 46 4.31 -5.85 0.62
CA GLU A 46 5.71 -6.22 0.40
C GLU A 46 5.87 -7.33 -0.62
N ARG A 47 5.04 -8.37 -0.57
CA ARG A 47 5.03 -9.44 -1.59
C ARG A 47 4.67 -8.91 -2.97
N ALA A 48 3.72 -7.98 -3.08
CA ALA A 48 3.38 -7.33 -4.33
C ALA A 48 4.57 -6.53 -4.89
N ALA A 49 5.24 -5.74 -4.06
CA ALA A 49 6.44 -4.98 -4.44
C ALA A 49 7.59 -5.89 -4.90
N LEU A 50 7.87 -6.97 -4.16
CA LEU A 50 8.86 -7.96 -4.54
C LEU A 50 8.51 -8.66 -5.86
N GLY A 51 7.23 -8.96 -6.09
CA GLY A 51 6.75 -9.50 -7.36
C GLY A 51 6.97 -8.55 -8.53
N ILE A 52 6.72 -7.26 -8.34
CA ILE A 52 6.99 -6.22 -9.34
C ILE A 52 8.49 -6.09 -9.59
N GLN A 53 9.31 -6.08 -8.54
CA GLN A 53 10.77 -6.03 -8.64
C GLN A 53 11.34 -7.22 -9.41
N ASP A 54 10.87 -8.43 -9.13
CA ASP A 54 11.28 -9.65 -9.84
C ASP A 54 10.86 -9.60 -11.31
N TYR A 55 9.66 -9.11 -11.60
CA TYR A 55 9.20 -8.92 -12.98
C TYR A 55 10.08 -7.92 -13.74
N ILE A 56 10.41 -6.78 -13.14
CA ILE A 56 11.33 -5.79 -13.70
C ILE A 56 12.70 -6.44 -13.95
N GLY A 57 13.21 -7.20 -12.99
CA GLY A 57 14.49 -7.92 -13.13
C GLY A 57 14.51 -8.86 -14.32
N ARG A 58 13.44 -9.64 -14.54
CA ARG A 58 13.31 -10.53 -15.70
C ARG A 58 13.18 -9.78 -17.00
N LEU A 59 12.41 -8.69 -17.02
CA LEU A 59 12.22 -7.86 -18.20
C LEU A 59 13.55 -7.28 -18.69
N TYR A 60 14.32 -6.66 -17.79
CA TYR A 60 15.59 -6.04 -18.16
C TYR A 60 16.77 -7.02 -18.31
N SER A 61 16.65 -8.24 -17.80
CA SER A 61 17.66 -9.29 -18.07
C SER A 61 17.52 -9.97 -19.42
N GLY A 62 16.53 -9.58 -20.23
CA GLY A 62 16.26 -10.18 -21.55
C GLY A 62 15.63 -11.58 -21.48
N GLN A 63 15.14 -12.00 -20.32
CA GLN A 63 14.42 -13.28 -20.17
C GLN A 63 12.98 -13.19 -20.66
N VAL A 64 12.43 -11.97 -20.75
CA VAL A 64 11.21 -11.67 -21.50
C VAL A 64 11.69 -11.15 -22.84
N THR A 65 11.66 -11.97 -23.87
CA THR A 65 12.10 -11.59 -25.23
C THR A 65 11.26 -10.42 -25.73
N GLU A 66 11.90 -9.28 -25.86
CA GLU A 66 11.39 -8.20 -26.68
C GLU A 66 11.48 -8.65 -28.15
N GLU A 67 10.43 -9.25 -28.66
CA GLU A 67 10.27 -9.38 -30.10
C GLU A 67 9.89 -7.99 -30.63
N GLY A 68 10.92 -7.23 -31.01
CA GLY A 68 10.83 -6.05 -31.83
C GLY A 68 10.43 -4.76 -31.07
N ASP A 69 11.40 -3.87 -30.88
CA ASP A 69 11.25 -2.43 -30.55
C ASP A 69 10.40 -1.64 -31.58
N ALA A 70 9.75 -2.31 -32.51
CA ALA A 70 9.00 -1.70 -33.62
C ALA A 70 7.51 -1.49 -33.31
N ASP A 71 6.92 -2.20 -32.36
CA ASP A 71 5.49 -2.10 -32.07
C ASP A 71 5.25 -1.34 -30.74
N LEU A 72 5.18 -0.02 -30.85
CA LEU A 72 4.68 0.81 -29.77
C LEU A 72 3.21 0.48 -29.51
N GLN A 73 2.88 0.25 -28.24
CA GLN A 73 1.52 -0.02 -27.77
C GLN A 73 0.96 1.20 -27.03
N GLN A 74 -0.33 1.44 -27.15
CA GLN A 74 -0.95 2.54 -26.41
C GLN A 74 -1.08 2.18 -24.94
N SER A 75 -0.63 3.06 -24.04
CA SER A 75 -0.88 2.92 -22.60
C SER A 75 -2.38 2.79 -22.33
N THR A 76 -2.73 1.87 -21.45
CA THR A 76 -4.11 1.70 -20.99
C THR A 76 -4.49 2.72 -19.90
N LEU A 77 -3.49 3.30 -19.23
CA LEU A 77 -3.70 4.30 -18.16
C LEU A 77 -3.57 5.74 -18.67
N TYR A 78 -2.63 6.00 -19.58
CA TYR A 78 -2.31 7.35 -20.06
C TYR A 78 -2.70 7.48 -21.54
N PRO A 79 -3.93 7.95 -21.84
CA PRO A 79 -4.41 8.06 -23.22
C PRO A 79 -3.49 8.92 -24.09
N GLY A 80 -3.12 8.39 -25.26
CA GLY A 80 -2.22 9.09 -26.19
C GLY A 80 -0.72 8.89 -25.91
N ARG A 81 -0.34 8.19 -24.85
CA ARG A 81 1.06 7.79 -24.62
C ARG A 81 1.34 6.43 -25.27
N ALA A 82 2.38 6.39 -26.08
CA ALA A 82 2.87 5.16 -26.68
C ALA A 82 3.98 4.56 -25.80
N LEU A 83 3.86 3.29 -25.47
CA LEU A 83 4.81 2.54 -24.66
C LEU A 83 5.55 1.51 -25.51
N THR A 84 6.82 1.28 -25.19
CA THR A 84 7.54 0.10 -25.68
C THR A 84 6.83 -1.16 -25.22
N SER A 85 7.02 -2.28 -25.88
CA SER A 85 6.42 -3.57 -25.47
C SER A 85 6.79 -3.92 -24.01
N ALA A 86 8.01 -3.63 -23.59
CA ALA A 86 8.45 -3.83 -22.22
C ALA A 86 7.70 -2.98 -21.21
N ALA A 87 7.59 -1.68 -21.46
CA ALA A 87 6.86 -0.74 -20.60
C ALA A 87 5.36 -1.08 -20.56
N TYR A 88 4.77 -1.45 -21.68
CA TYR A 88 3.37 -1.87 -21.75
C TYR A 88 3.11 -3.16 -20.94
N ASN A 89 3.96 -4.17 -21.10
CA ASN A 89 3.84 -5.40 -20.32
C ASN A 89 4.02 -5.14 -18.81
N LEU A 90 4.93 -4.25 -18.43
CA LEU A 90 5.09 -3.83 -17.04
C LEU A 90 3.86 -3.09 -16.54
N GLU A 91 3.29 -2.16 -17.33
CA GLU A 91 2.02 -1.49 -17.00
C GLU A 91 0.91 -2.52 -16.74
N GLN A 92 0.70 -3.48 -17.65
CA GLN A 92 -0.33 -4.50 -17.47
C GLN A 92 -0.09 -5.32 -16.18
N PHE A 93 1.15 -5.70 -15.92
CA PHE A 93 1.50 -6.48 -14.74
C PHE A 93 1.25 -5.72 -13.44
N VAL A 94 1.67 -4.44 -13.34
CA VAL A 94 1.49 -3.67 -12.11
C VAL A 94 0.02 -3.32 -11.87
N VAL A 95 -0.74 -3.05 -12.93
CA VAL A 95 -2.19 -2.78 -12.84
C VAL A 95 -2.94 -4.01 -12.35
N GLU A 96 -2.65 -5.17 -12.93
CA GLU A 96 -3.29 -6.43 -12.54
C GLU A 96 -2.91 -6.82 -11.11
N THR A 97 -1.65 -6.63 -10.72
CA THR A 97 -1.18 -6.87 -9.36
C THR A 97 -1.92 -5.97 -8.37
N ALA A 98 -2.05 -4.66 -8.65
CA ALA A 98 -2.75 -3.73 -7.78
C ALA A 98 -4.23 -4.10 -7.60
N ARG A 99 -4.93 -4.37 -8.70
CA ARG A 99 -6.34 -4.79 -8.68
C ARG A 99 -6.56 -6.07 -7.89
N ASN A 100 -5.75 -7.08 -8.16
CA ASN A 100 -5.90 -8.38 -7.48
C ASN A 100 -5.57 -8.28 -6.00
N THR A 101 -4.56 -7.49 -5.64
CA THR A 101 -4.21 -7.28 -4.23
C THR A 101 -5.34 -6.62 -3.46
N VAL A 102 -5.88 -5.51 -3.95
CA VAL A 102 -6.99 -4.79 -3.31
C VAL A 102 -8.24 -5.66 -3.20
N LYS A 103 -8.59 -6.43 -4.25
CA LYS A 103 -9.78 -7.29 -4.23
C LYS A 103 -9.68 -8.46 -3.26
N ASN A 104 -8.48 -9.00 -3.06
CA ASN A 104 -8.28 -10.22 -2.29
C ASN A 104 -7.76 -9.97 -0.86
N THR A 105 -7.60 -8.71 -0.46
CA THR A 105 -7.10 -8.32 0.86
C THR A 105 -8.00 -7.22 1.42
N PRO A 106 -9.05 -7.57 2.18
CA PRO A 106 -10.07 -6.62 2.65
C PRO A 106 -9.50 -5.46 3.49
N GLU A 107 -8.40 -5.68 4.18
CA GLU A 107 -7.71 -4.68 5.00
C GLU A 107 -7.06 -3.58 4.15
N ILE A 108 -6.81 -3.84 2.87
CA ILE A 108 -6.20 -2.88 1.94
C ILE A 108 -7.29 -2.02 1.30
N LYS A 109 -7.37 -0.76 1.69
CA LYS A 109 -8.30 0.22 1.11
C LYS A 109 -7.87 0.71 -0.26
N MET A 110 -6.57 0.87 -0.45
CA MET A 110 -5.98 1.40 -1.66
C MET A 110 -4.60 0.78 -1.88
N LEU A 111 -4.25 0.50 -3.12
CA LEU A 111 -2.89 0.19 -3.53
C LEU A 111 -2.53 1.01 -4.77
N GLY A 112 -1.40 1.70 -4.69
CA GLY A 112 -0.83 2.47 -5.78
C GLY A 112 0.57 1.99 -6.13
N VAL A 113 0.94 2.20 -7.38
CA VAL A 113 2.30 1.97 -7.89
C VAL A 113 2.74 3.26 -8.59
N MET A 114 3.83 3.85 -8.12
CA MET A 114 4.41 5.06 -8.65
C MET A 114 5.86 4.81 -9.01
N PHE A 115 6.25 5.20 -10.21
CA PHE A 115 7.64 5.10 -10.65
C PHE A 115 8.38 6.42 -10.45
N GLU A 116 9.68 6.31 -10.21
CA GLU A 116 10.60 7.45 -10.30
C GLU A 116 10.62 7.98 -11.74
N PRO A 117 10.90 9.27 -11.95
CA PRO A 117 10.96 9.85 -13.28
C PRO A 117 11.82 9.04 -14.25
N TYR A 118 11.26 8.79 -15.44
CA TYR A 118 11.91 8.07 -16.54
C TYR A 118 12.26 6.60 -16.25
N GLN A 119 11.71 6.00 -15.17
CA GLN A 119 12.02 4.61 -14.81
C GLN A 119 11.06 3.59 -15.43
N LEU A 120 9.85 3.97 -15.80
CA LEU A 120 8.99 3.10 -16.62
C LEU A 120 9.46 3.09 -18.08
N GLN A 121 9.69 4.29 -18.65
CA GLN A 121 10.17 4.52 -20.01
C GLN A 121 10.94 5.85 -20.06
N SER A 122 11.98 5.93 -20.89
CA SER A 122 12.94 7.03 -20.87
C SER A 122 12.40 8.41 -21.30
N ASP A 123 11.24 8.45 -21.93
CA ASP A 123 10.53 9.67 -22.35
C ASP A 123 9.27 9.96 -21.50
N MET A 124 9.07 9.22 -20.39
CA MET A 124 7.93 9.36 -19.49
C MET A 124 8.39 9.76 -18.10
N GLU A 125 8.19 11.02 -17.76
CA GLU A 125 8.57 11.55 -16.45
C GLU A 125 7.62 11.09 -15.35
N GLU A 126 6.32 11.15 -15.63
CA GLU A 126 5.28 10.75 -14.68
C GLU A 126 4.74 9.36 -15.01
N TYR A 127 4.72 8.50 -14.02
CA TYR A 127 3.90 7.30 -14.04
C TYR A 127 3.53 6.91 -12.61
N GLY A 128 2.29 7.13 -12.29
CA GLY A 128 1.73 6.75 -11.00
C GLY A 128 0.22 6.56 -11.11
N PHE A 129 -0.25 5.53 -10.44
CA PHE A 129 -1.68 5.25 -10.33
C PHE A 129 -2.01 4.63 -8.99
N TYR A 130 -3.28 4.63 -8.64
CA TYR A 130 -3.80 3.83 -7.54
C TYR A 130 -5.18 3.26 -7.85
N VAL A 131 -5.49 2.18 -7.15
CA VAL A 131 -6.77 1.47 -7.19
C VAL A 131 -7.31 1.41 -5.77
N THR A 132 -8.59 1.70 -5.60
CA THR A 132 -9.30 1.50 -4.33
C THR A 132 -10.18 0.26 -4.39
N MET A 133 -10.60 -0.27 -3.24
CA MET A 133 -11.53 -1.39 -3.17
C MET A 133 -12.79 -1.12 -4.00
N ASP A 134 -13.37 0.09 -3.90
CA ASP A 134 -14.61 0.45 -4.58
C ASP A 134 -14.45 0.62 -6.09
N THR A 135 -13.25 0.90 -6.57
CA THR A 135 -12.99 1.21 -7.99
C THR A 135 -12.21 0.13 -8.72
N ALA A 136 -11.80 -0.95 -8.05
CA ALA A 136 -10.95 -1.98 -8.61
C ALA A 136 -11.47 -2.60 -9.92
N ASP A 137 -12.79 -2.70 -10.09
CA ASP A 137 -13.43 -3.24 -11.29
C ASP A 137 -13.80 -2.19 -12.34
N THR A 138 -13.86 -0.91 -11.97
CA THR A 138 -14.47 0.14 -12.81
C THR A 138 -13.52 1.20 -13.29
N SER A 139 -12.58 1.66 -12.45
CA SER A 139 -11.68 2.76 -12.77
C SER A 139 -10.35 2.67 -12.03
N ILE A 140 -9.35 3.30 -12.60
CA ILE A 140 -8.03 3.49 -12.01
C ILE A 140 -7.81 4.98 -11.90
N HIS A 141 -7.31 5.43 -10.76
CA HIS A 141 -6.91 6.81 -10.59
C HIS A 141 -5.46 6.98 -11.03
N ILE A 142 -5.21 7.89 -11.95
CA ILE A 142 -3.86 8.21 -12.44
C ILE A 142 -3.40 9.55 -11.89
N TYR A 143 -2.09 9.73 -11.79
CA TYR A 143 -1.47 11.02 -11.51
C TYR A 143 -1.00 11.65 -12.82
N ASP A 144 -1.45 12.86 -13.09
CA ASP A 144 -1.13 13.60 -14.34
C ASP A 144 0.27 14.24 -14.30
N ALA A 145 0.92 14.27 -13.14
CA ALA A 145 2.24 14.83 -12.95
C ALA A 145 2.98 14.16 -11.77
N TYR A 146 4.31 14.09 -11.88
CA TYR A 146 5.18 13.55 -10.84
C TYR A 146 5.00 14.24 -9.48
N GLU A 147 4.83 15.55 -9.46
CA GLU A 147 4.59 16.31 -8.23
C GLU A 147 3.29 15.94 -7.51
N GLY A 148 2.38 15.26 -8.18
CA GLY A 148 1.11 14.80 -7.61
C GLY A 148 1.31 13.76 -6.50
N TYR A 149 2.40 12.98 -6.54
CA TYR A 149 2.72 11.97 -5.51
C TYR A 149 4.08 12.18 -4.85
N ALA A 150 5.01 12.89 -5.51
CA ALA A 150 6.40 13.03 -5.06
C ALA A 150 6.57 13.67 -3.67
N LYS A 151 5.58 14.43 -3.20
CA LYS A 151 5.62 15.16 -1.92
C LYS A 151 5.08 14.35 -0.74
N GLU A 152 4.34 13.29 -1.02
CA GLU A 152 3.76 12.43 0.00
C GLU A 152 4.86 11.64 0.71
N ASP A 153 4.86 11.62 2.05
CA ASP A 153 5.89 10.92 2.83
C ASP A 153 5.91 9.42 2.54
N SER A 154 4.76 8.81 2.25
CA SER A 154 4.62 7.41 1.86
C SER A 154 5.30 7.06 0.53
N TYR A 155 5.56 8.06 -0.32
CA TYR A 155 6.37 7.93 -1.52
C TYR A 155 7.79 8.43 -1.31
N ARG A 156 7.93 9.68 -0.85
CA ARG A 156 9.20 10.41 -0.77
C ARG A 156 10.25 9.71 0.08
N ILE A 157 9.82 9.14 1.23
CA ILE A 157 10.75 8.49 2.14
C ILE A 157 11.27 7.17 1.55
N PRO A 158 10.43 6.22 1.11
CA PRO A 158 10.92 5.01 0.44
C PRO A 158 11.74 5.29 -0.82
N ALA A 159 11.32 6.27 -1.63
CA ALA A 159 12.04 6.64 -2.85
C ALA A 159 13.45 7.18 -2.54
N GLY A 160 13.56 8.06 -1.54
CA GLY A 160 14.84 8.70 -1.19
C GLY A 160 15.75 7.87 -0.30
N GLU A 161 15.20 7.08 0.61
CA GLU A 161 15.95 6.36 1.65
C GLU A 161 16.09 4.85 1.36
N GLY A 162 15.30 4.31 0.44
CA GLY A 162 15.38 2.91 0.01
C GLY A 162 14.90 1.89 1.05
N HIS A 163 14.11 2.33 2.04
CA HIS A 163 13.49 1.46 3.02
C HIS A 163 11.99 1.77 3.17
N PRO A 164 11.18 0.81 3.66
CA PRO A 164 9.75 1.05 3.86
C PRO A 164 9.48 2.17 4.85
N TYR A 165 8.32 2.84 4.66
CA TYR A 165 7.79 3.89 5.53
C TYR A 165 6.39 3.53 6.00
N ILE A 166 6.11 3.78 7.28
CA ILE A 166 4.79 3.63 7.89
C ILE A 166 4.38 4.99 8.48
N SER A 167 3.20 5.48 8.11
CA SER A 167 2.67 6.72 8.67
C SER A 167 2.16 6.53 10.10
N GLN A 168 1.99 7.65 10.81
CA GLN A 168 1.08 7.64 11.96
C GLN A 168 -0.36 7.39 11.45
N PRO A 169 -1.23 6.75 12.25
CA PRO A 169 -2.64 6.62 11.90
C PRO A 169 -3.28 8.00 11.67
N TYR A 170 -4.06 8.12 10.61
CA TYR A 170 -4.80 9.33 10.28
C TYR A 170 -6.22 9.00 9.85
N GLN A 171 -7.11 9.99 9.92
CA GLN A 171 -8.49 9.82 9.51
C GLN A 171 -8.61 9.95 7.99
N ASP A 172 -9.23 8.94 7.35
CA ASP A 172 -9.59 8.97 5.95
C ASP A 172 -11.07 8.56 5.80
N GLY A 173 -11.89 9.54 5.40
CA GLY A 173 -13.35 9.37 5.46
C GLY A 173 -13.84 9.10 6.87
N ASP A 174 -14.58 8.01 7.05
CA ASP A 174 -15.14 7.58 8.34
C ASP A 174 -14.21 6.62 9.12
N GLY A 175 -13.06 6.23 8.55
CA GLY A 175 -12.10 5.28 9.12
C GLY A 175 -10.78 5.90 9.55
N MET A 176 -10.05 5.12 10.37
CA MET A 176 -8.63 5.40 10.67
C MET A 176 -7.79 4.49 9.78
N VAL A 177 -6.82 5.06 9.09
CA VAL A 177 -5.94 4.31 8.19
C VAL A 177 -4.47 4.58 8.50
N VAL A 178 -3.63 3.65 8.11
CA VAL A 178 -2.18 3.77 8.13
C VAL A 178 -1.68 3.67 6.69
N ALA A 179 -0.92 4.66 6.23
CA ALA A 179 -0.26 4.57 4.95
C ALA A 179 1.07 3.81 5.10
N TYR A 180 1.32 2.91 4.16
CA TYR A 180 2.56 2.15 4.05
C TYR A 180 3.14 2.29 2.65
N GLY A 181 4.42 2.66 2.57
CA GLY A 181 5.14 2.74 1.31
C GLY A 181 6.34 1.80 1.33
N THR A 182 6.54 1.02 0.27
CA THR A 182 7.69 0.13 0.12
C THR A 182 8.39 0.34 -1.21
N PRO A 183 9.74 0.46 -1.23
CA PRO A 183 10.47 0.75 -2.45
C PRO A 183 10.51 -0.46 -3.39
N ILE A 184 10.47 -0.20 -4.68
CA ILE A 184 10.80 -1.15 -5.75
C ILE A 184 12.23 -0.84 -6.16
N THR A 185 13.13 -1.81 -6.07
CA THR A 185 14.54 -1.60 -6.39
C THR A 185 14.97 -2.41 -7.60
N TYR A 186 15.82 -1.80 -8.44
CA TYR A 186 16.49 -2.49 -9.55
C TYR A 186 17.90 -1.95 -9.73
N GLY A 187 18.86 -2.84 -9.89
CA GLY A 187 20.26 -2.46 -10.07
C GLY A 187 20.85 -1.66 -8.90
N GLY A 188 20.34 -1.86 -7.67
CA GLY A 188 20.76 -1.15 -6.47
C GLY A 188 20.20 0.28 -6.34
N ARG A 189 19.22 0.65 -7.13
CA ARG A 189 18.51 1.94 -7.06
C ARG A 189 17.02 1.73 -6.89
N VAL A 190 16.36 2.67 -6.23
CA VAL A 190 14.90 2.72 -6.21
C VAL A 190 14.41 3.17 -7.60
N VAL A 191 13.49 2.43 -8.18
CA VAL A 191 12.88 2.72 -9.49
C VAL A 191 11.40 3.07 -9.35
N GLY A 192 10.82 2.86 -8.17
CA GLY A 192 9.44 3.18 -7.87
C GLY A 192 9.10 2.82 -6.44
N VAL A 193 7.85 3.05 -6.07
CA VAL A 193 7.30 2.75 -4.74
C VAL A 193 5.91 2.13 -4.91
N VAL A 194 5.63 1.10 -4.13
CA VAL A 194 4.25 0.63 -3.91
C VAL A 194 3.73 1.27 -2.64
N ILE A 195 2.56 1.88 -2.71
CA ILE A 195 1.91 2.56 -1.58
C ILE A 195 0.58 1.90 -1.31
N THR A 196 0.24 1.77 -0.04
CA THR A 196 -1.08 1.29 0.39
C THR A 196 -1.62 2.11 1.54
N SER A 197 -2.95 2.08 1.70
CA SER A 197 -3.65 2.44 2.93
C SER A 197 -4.33 1.20 3.49
N VAL A 198 -4.10 0.95 4.77
CA VAL A 198 -4.65 -0.19 5.53
C VAL A 198 -5.47 0.35 6.69
N ASP A 199 -6.66 -0.20 6.95
CA ASP A 199 -7.52 0.14 8.10
C ASP A 199 -7.58 -0.97 9.14
#